data_2e18367e0049331bb7e4d870480431ab
#
_entry.id   2e18367e0049331bb7e4d870480431ab
#
_cell.length_a   1.000
_cell.length_b   1.000
_cell.length_c   1.000
_cell.angle_alpha   90.00
_cell.angle_beta   90.00
_cell.angle_gamma   90.00
#
_symmetry.space_group_name_H-M   'P 1'
#
loop_
_entity.id
_entity.type
_entity.pdbx_description
1 polymer ?
#
loop_
_entity_poly.entity_id
_entity_poly.type
_entity_poly.pdbx_seq_one_letter_code
_entity_poly.pdbx_strand_id
1 'polypeptide(L)'
;LGQVDIITGTFSKSFGCVGGFVAASEKLIQYLRYYADSNVFSAAMTPQVTASSLKALELIQTRPEIRKKLWTNVNYLRKRLTEEGFDIGCSVSAIFPIMVRDNRKVYEIARELQKRCIFVSGITYPAVRTKEARLRVSVLASHEIVQLEQLVTALVEIRKSIPF
;
A
#
# COMPACT_ATOMS: atom_id res chain seq x y z
N LEU A 1 11.05 -18.15 5.44
CA LEU A 1 12.42 -17.92 5.00
C LEU A 1 13.11 -19.27 4.85
N GLY A 2 14.02 -19.42 3.89
CA GLY A 2 14.72 -20.68 3.62
C GLY A 2 14.16 -21.53 2.49
N GLN A 3 12.97 -21.20 1.99
CA GLN A 3 12.36 -21.84 0.81
C GLN A 3 12.35 -20.94 -0.43
N VAL A 4 12.91 -19.74 -0.31
CA VAL A 4 12.96 -18.75 -1.39
C VAL A 4 14.43 -18.43 -1.69
N ASP A 5 14.84 -18.65 -2.93
CA ASP A 5 16.23 -18.47 -3.36
C ASP A 5 16.62 -17.00 -3.52
N ILE A 6 15.67 -16.15 -3.94
CA ILE A 6 15.89 -14.72 -4.17
C ILE A 6 14.77 -13.93 -3.51
N ILE A 7 15.13 -12.99 -2.66
CA ILE A 7 14.21 -12.03 -2.04
C ILE A 7 14.58 -10.64 -2.52
N THR A 8 13.62 -9.92 -3.11
CA THR A 8 13.79 -8.52 -3.48
C THR A 8 12.87 -7.63 -2.65
N GLY A 9 13.31 -6.42 -2.35
CA GLY A 9 12.51 -5.46 -1.63
C GLY A 9 12.81 -4.03 -2.05
N THR A 10 11.83 -3.15 -1.86
CA THR A 10 11.99 -1.71 -2.09
C THR A 10 12.00 -0.94 -0.78
N PHE A 11 12.78 0.14 -0.72
CA PHE A 11 12.76 1.09 0.39
C PHE A 11 11.73 2.21 0.21
N SER A 12 11.02 2.26 -0.92
CA SER A 12 10.08 3.34 -1.24
C SER A 12 8.73 3.28 -0.52
N LYS A 13 8.48 2.28 0.30
CA LYS A 13 7.23 2.10 1.05
C LYS A 13 7.46 2.34 2.55
N SER A 14 7.44 1.31 3.38
CA SER A 14 7.58 1.42 4.84
C SER A 14 8.90 2.04 5.32
N PHE A 15 9.94 1.96 4.53
CA PHE A 15 11.22 2.61 4.83
C PHE A 15 11.24 4.10 4.48
N GLY A 16 10.34 4.58 3.58
CA GLY A 16 10.26 5.97 3.17
C GLY A 16 11.50 6.50 2.43
N CYS A 17 12.29 5.63 1.80
CA CYS A 17 13.56 5.95 1.16
C CYS A 17 13.58 5.51 -0.30
N VAL A 18 14.49 6.07 -1.08
CA VAL A 18 14.77 5.60 -2.45
C VAL A 18 15.68 4.39 -2.40
N GLY A 19 15.49 3.42 -3.34
CA GLY A 19 16.33 2.25 -3.47
C GLY A 19 15.62 0.95 -3.13
N GLY A 20 16.43 -0.10 -2.99
CA GLY A 20 15.94 -1.45 -2.71
C GLY A 20 17.09 -2.39 -2.41
N PHE A 21 16.76 -3.66 -2.24
CA PHE A 21 17.75 -4.70 -1.96
C PHE A 21 17.40 -6.01 -2.67
N VAL A 22 18.44 -6.81 -2.84
CA VAL A 22 18.33 -8.22 -3.21
C VAL A 22 19.04 -9.03 -2.13
N ALA A 23 18.40 -10.05 -1.63
CA ALA A 23 18.98 -11.03 -0.72
C ALA A 23 18.93 -12.43 -1.36
N ALA A 24 20.09 -13.09 -1.48
CA ALA A 24 20.24 -14.39 -2.10
C ALA A 24 21.55 -15.05 -1.61
N SER A 25 21.88 -16.22 -2.15
CA SER A 25 23.18 -16.85 -1.89
C SER A 25 24.33 -15.94 -2.31
N GLU A 26 25.49 -16.06 -1.65
CA GLU A 26 26.67 -15.25 -1.95
C GLU A 26 27.09 -15.35 -3.42
N LYS A 27 27.09 -16.55 -4.00
CA LYS A 27 27.42 -16.77 -5.42
C LYS A 27 26.51 -15.98 -6.35
N LEU A 28 25.21 -15.96 -6.06
CA LEU A 28 24.24 -15.23 -6.87
C LEU A 28 24.39 -13.72 -6.69
N ILE A 29 24.63 -13.24 -5.47
CA ILE A 29 24.87 -11.80 -5.22
C ILE A 29 26.12 -11.32 -5.95
N GLN A 30 27.21 -12.11 -5.94
CA GLN A 30 28.42 -11.79 -6.70
C GLN A 30 28.15 -11.77 -8.20
N TYR A 31 27.43 -12.76 -8.72
CA TYR A 31 27.01 -12.76 -10.12
C TYR A 31 26.23 -11.49 -10.49
N LEU A 32 25.21 -11.13 -9.69
CA LEU A 32 24.40 -9.93 -9.93
C LEU A 32 25.23 -8.63 -9.88
N ARG A 33 26.24 -8.55 -9.03
CA ARG A 33 27.10 -7.36 -8.95
C ARG A 33 27.86 -7.10 -10.25
N TYR A 34 28.24 -8.15 -10.99
CA TYR A 34 29.02 -8.04 -12.22
C TYR A 34 28.15 -8.03 -13.48
N TYR A 35 27.00 -8.67 -13.48
CA TYR A 35 26.24 -8.95 -14.69
C TYR A 35 24.83 -8.34 -14.71
N ALA A 36 24.32 -7.81 -13.60
CA ALA A 36 23.03 -7.16 -13.62
C ALA A 36 23.16 -5.72 -14.12
N ASP A 37 22.64 -5.43 -15.31
CA ASP A 37 22.64 -4.11 -15.92
C ASP A 37 22.10 -3.03 -14.97
N SER A 38 21.02 -3.36 -14.25
CA SER A 38 20.40 -2.47 -13.26
C SER A 38 21.31 -2.13 -12.06
N ASN A 39 22.35 -2.93 -11.80
CA ASN A 39 23.35 -2.63 -10.77
C ASN A 39 24.56 -1.92 -11.37
N VAL A 40 25.04 -2.39 -12.53
CA VAL A 40 26.26 -1.88 -13.17
C VAL A 40 26.06 -0.46 -13.69
N PHE A 41 24.89 -0.15 -14.26
CA PHE A 41 24.57 1.15 -14.88
C PHE A 41 23.72 2.07 -14.00
N SER A 42 23.62 1.81 -12.68
CA SER A 42 22.93 2.69 -11.75
C SER A 42 23.85 3.25 -10.67
N ALA A 43 23.51 4.46 -10.21
CA ALA A 43 24.23 5.08 -9.09
C ALA A 43 23.92 4.37 -7.77
N ALA A 44 24.90 4.26 -6.90
CA ALA A 44 24.71 3.75 -5.55
C ALA A 44 23.81 4.67 -4.72
N MET A 45 23.14 4.12 -3.71
CA MET A 45 22.40 4.91 -2.74
C MET A 45 23.34 5.90 -2.03
N THR A 46 22.85 7.14 -1.85
CA THR A 46 23.63 8.15 -1.13
C THR A 46 23.76 7.80 0.36
N PRO A 47 24.79 8.30 1.06
CA PRO A 47 24.97 8.06 2.50
C PRO A 47 23.74 8.46 3.33
N GLN A 48 23.06 9.55 2.97
CA GLN A 48 21.85 10.03 3.66
C GLN A 48 20.70 9.02 3.55
N VAL A 49 20.46 8.50 2.33
CA VAL A 49 19.44 7.47 2.08
C VAL A 49 19.77 6.17 2.82
N THR A 50 21.05 5.80 2.84
CA THR A 50 21.51 4.61 3.57
C THR A 50 21.27 4.76 5.07
N ALA A 51 21.66 5.89 5.66
CA ALA A 51 21.45 6.19 7.08
C ALA A 51 19.94 6.19 7.43
N SER A 52 19.12 6.81 6.59
CA SER A 52 17.65 6.81 6.78
C SER A 52 17.07 5.40 6.72
N SER A 53 17.53 4.56 5.79
CA SER A 53 17.09 3.17 5.66
C SER A 53 17.50 2.33 6.87
N LEU A 54 18.70 2.51 7.40
CA LEU A 54 19.17 1.85 8.62
C LEU A 54 18.31 2.26 9.83
N LYS A 55 18.00 3.56 9.96
CA LYS A 55 17.12 4.05 11.04
C LYS A 55 15.70 3.51 10.91
N ALA A 56 15.16 3.42 9.70
CA ALA A 56 13.85 2.80 9.46
C ALA A 56 13.85 1.33 9.87
N LEU A 57 14.90 0.57 9.54
CA LEU A 57 15.06 -0.83 9.96
C LEU A 57 15.11 -0.96 11.49
N GLU A 58 15.89 -0.12 12.16
CA GLU A 58 15.95 -0.07 13.61
C GLU A 58 14.57 0.17 14.23
N LEU A 59 13.82 1.15 13.71
CA LEU A 59 12.47 1.46 14.17
C LEU A 59 11.51 0.28 13.96
N ILE A 60 11.59 -0.41 12.82
CA ILE A 60 10.76 -1.60 12.55
C ILE A 60 11.04 -2.70 13.59
N GLN A 61 12.29 -2.86 14.01
CA GLN A 61 12.70 -3.88 14.99
C GLN A 61 12.38 -3.49 16.43
N THR A 62 12.56 -2.21 16.78
CA THR A 62 12.49 -1.73 18.18
C THR A 62 11.14 -1.13 18.56
N ARG A 63 10.25 -0.83 17.58
CA ARG A 63 8.96 -0.16 17.80
C ARG A 63 7.78 -1.02 17.29
N PRO A 64 7.56 -2.23 17.84
CA PRO A 64 6.48 -3.14 17.42
C PRO A 64 5.07 -2.54 17.61
N GLU A 65 4.92 -1.55 18.49
CA GLU A 65 3.65 -0.84 18.73
C GLU A 65 3.14 -0.11 17.47
N ILE A 66 4.03 0.37 16.59
CA ILE A 66 3.63 1.03 15.33
C ILE A 66 2.90 0.01 14.44
N ARG A 67 3.45 -1.19 14.31
CA ARG A 67 2.82 -2.27 13.53
C ARG A 67 1.54 -2.77 14.20
N LYS A 68 1.50 -2.83 15.54
CA LYS A 68 0.29 -3.20 16.29
C LYS A 68 -0.84 -2.19 16.01
N LYS A 69 -0.54 -0.87 16.06
CA LYS A 69 -1.51 0.18 15.74
C LYS A 69 -2.01 0.07 14.29
N LEU A 70 -1.11 -0.20 13.32
CA LEU A 70 -1.51 -0.44 11.94
C LEU A 70 -2.58 -1.56 11.85
N TRP A 71 -2.32 -2.70 12.47
CA TRP A 71 -3.26 -3.83 12.43
C TRP A 71 -4.56 -3.56 13.19
N THR A 72 -4.54 -2.77 14.24
CA THR A 72 -5.76 -2.28 14.90
C THR A 72 -6.61 -1.47 13.92
N ASN A 73 -6.00 -0.53 13.20
CA ASN A 73 -6.67 0.27 12.18
C ASN A 73 -7.19 -0.57 11.02
N VAL A 74 -6.40 -1.53 10.54
CA VAL A 74 -6.77 -2.47 9.47
C VAL A 74 -8.00 -3.29 9.88
N ASN A 75 -7.99 -3.87 11.07
CA ASN A 75 -9.09 -4.70 11.56
C ASN A 75 -10.36 -3.87 11.76
N TYR A 76 -10.22 -2.65 12.27
CA TYR A 76 -11.34 -1.72 12.41
C TYR A 76 -11.97 -1.41 11.05
N LEU A 77 -11.18 -0.94 10.09
CA LEU A 77 -11.70 -0.55 8.77
C LEU A 77 -12.29 -1.75 8.03
N ARG A 78 -11.65 -2.92 8.11
CA ARG A 78 -12.20 -4.18 7.54
C ARG A 78 -13.60 -4.46 8.06
N LYS A 79 -13.76 -4.46 9.38
CA LYS A 79 -15.03 -4.69 10.05
C LYS A 79 -16.09 -3.71 9.54
N ARG A 80 -15.80 -2.41 9.58
CA ARG A 80 -16.73 -1.37 9.17
C ARG A 80 -17.15 -1.46 7.70
N LEU A 81 -16.17 -1.66 6.78
CA LEU A 81 -16.49 -1.82 5.35
C LEU A 81 -17.34 -3.07 5.08
N THR A 82 -17.08 -4.16 5.79
CA THR A 82 -17.87 -5.39 5.67
C THR A 82 -19.31 -5.22 6.21
N GLU A 83 -19.46 -4.58 7.36
CA GLU A 83 -20.78 -4.26 7.95
C GLU A 83 -21.64 -3.40 7.02
N GLU A 84 -21.01 -2.45 6.32
CA GLU A 84 -21.69 -1.60 5.33
C GLU A 84 -21.88 -2.30 3.96
N GLY A 85 -21.46 -3.55 3.82
CA GLY A 85 -21.65 -4.35 2.61
C GLY A 85 -20.79 -3.93 1.42
N PHE A 86 -19.60 -3.32 1.66
CA PHE A 86 -18.66 -3.04 0.60
C PHE A 86 -17.89 -4.31 0.20
N ASP A 87 -17.74 -4.52 -1.11
CA ASP A 87 -16.88 -5.58 -1.63
C ASP A 87 -15.42 -5.15 -1.57
N ILE A 88 -14.71 -5.72 -0.61
CA ILE A 88 -13.27 -5.49 -0.38
C ILE A 88 -12.39 -6.64 -0.86
N GLY A 89 -12.95 -7.57 -1.64
CA GLY A 89 -12.25 -8.76 -2.12
C GLY A 89 -11.69 -9.62 -0.98
N CYS A 90 -10.62 -10.35 -1.27
CA CYS A 90 -9.95 -11.24 -0.31
C CYS A 90 -8.67 -10.61 0.30
N SER A 91 -8.57 -9.27 0.37
CA SER A 91 -7.37 -8.61 0.90
C SER A 91 -7.13 -8.97 2.36
N VAL A 92 -5.91 -9.43 2.64
CA VAL A 92 -5.40 -9.71 4.00
C VAL A 92 -4.32 -8.72 4.43
N SER A 93 -4.15 -7.64 3.68
CA SER A 93 -3.11 -6.61 3.90
C SER A 93 -3.70 -5.31 4.46
N ALA A 94 -2.84 -4.30 4.63
CA ALA A 94 -3.25 -2.93 4.97
C ALA A 94 -3.79 -2.13 3.77
N ILE A 95 -4.09 -2.81 2.66
CA ILE A 95 -4.65 -2.20 1.45
C ILE A 95 -6.01 -2.84 1.17
N PHE A 96 -7.04 -2.02 1.06
CA PHE A 96 -8.40 -2.46 0.75
C PHE A 96 -8.78 -2.06 -0.68
N PRO A 97 -9.05 -3.03 -1.57
CA PRO A 97 -9.71 -2.76 -2.83
C PRO A 97 -11.22 -2.62 -2.57
N ILE A 98 -11.79 -1.45 -2.76
CA ILE A 98 -13.24 -1.27 -2.76
C ILE A 98 -13.69 -1.41 -4.20
N MET A 99 -14.37 -2.51 -4.52
CA MET A 99 -14.73 -2.88 -5.89
C MET A 99 -15.85 -1.99 -6.41
N VAL A 100 -15.60 -1.28 -7.51
CA VAL A 100 -16.55 -0.39 -8.19
C VAL A 100 -16.99 -0.96 -9.54
N ARG A 101 -16.09 -1.67 -10.23
CA ARG A 101 -16.29 -2.37 -11.52
C ARG A 101 -16.64 -1.46 -12.70
N ASP A 102 -16.45 -0.16 -12.56
CA ASP A 102 -16.68 0.85 -13.60
C ASP A 102 -15.63 1.95 -13.51
N ASN A 103 -14.91 2.20 -14.62
CA ASN A 103 -13.84 3.18 -14.65
C ASN A 103 -14.33 4.60 -14.38
N ARG A 104 -15.48 5.00 -14.94
CA ARG A 104 -16.05 6.35 -14.76
C ARG A 104 -16.45 6.58 -13.32
N LYS A 105 -17.19 5.63 -12.74
CA LYS A 105 -17.59 5.70 -11.34
C LYS A 105 -16.41 5.77 -10.39
N VAL A 106 -15.30 5.06 -10.65
CA VAL A 106 -14.08 5.17 -9.84
C VAL A 106 -13.59 6.61 -9.78
N TYR A 107 -13.53 7.31 -10.92
CA TYR A 107 -13.09 8.72 -10.95
C TYR A 107 -14.11 9.63 -10.27
N GLU A 108 -15.40 9.43 -10.47
CA GLU A 108 -16.46 10.22 -9.85
C GLU A 108 -16.42 10.07 -8.32
N ILE A 109 -16.35 8.85 -7.81
CA ILE A 109 -16.27 8.57 -6.37
C ILE A 109 -14.98 9.14 -5.77
N ALA A 110 -13.84 8.94 -6.42
CA ALA A 110 -12.56 9.49 -5.95
C ALA A 110 -12.60 11.02 -5.87
N ARG A 111 -13.25 11.69 -6.83
CA ARG A 111 -13.45 13.14 -6.84
C ARG A 111 -14.38 13.60 -5.71
N GLU A 112 -15.47 12.89 -5.45
CA GLU A 112 -16.39 13.21 -4.34
C GLU A 112 -15.72 13.01 -2.97
N LEU A 113 -14.88 11.98 -2.81
CA LEU A 113 -14.05 11.80 -1.61
C LEU A 113 -13.02 12.93 -1.46
N GLN A 114 -12.38 13.34 -2.56
CA GLN A 114 -11.41 14.44 -2.54
C GLN A 114 -12.02 15.76 -2.10
N LYS A 115 -13.26 16.07 -2.52
CA LYS A 115 -14.00 17.25 -2.05
C LYS A 115 -14.22 17.27 -0.53
N ARG A 116 -14.19 16.08 0.09
CA ARG A 116 -14.31 15.87 1.54
C ARG A 116 -12.94 15.74 2.23
N CYS A 117 -11.86 16.12 1.53
CA CYS A 117 -10.46 15.99 2.00
C CYS A 117 -10.03 14.53 2.27
N ILE A 118 -10.65 13.56 1.61
CA ILE A 118 -10.30 12.14 1.69
C ILE A 118 -9.63 11.72 0.38
N PHE A 119 -8.35 11.38 0.44
CA PHE A 119 -7.57 10.99 -0.72
C PHE A 119 -7.47 9.47 -0.84
N VAL A 120 -7.99 8.92 -1.94
CA VAL A 120 -7.89 7.52 -2.30
C VAL A 120 -7.41 7.37 -3.74
N SER A 121 -6.73 6.27 -4.04
CA SER A 121 -6.29 5.99 -5.41
C SER A 121 -7.38 5.24 -6.17
N GLY A 122 -7.84 5.80 -7.30
CA GLY A 122 -8.63 5.07 -8.28
C GLY A 122 -7.72 4.17 -9.12
N ILE A 123 -8.04 2.89 -9.21
CA ILE A 123 -7.33 1.91 -10.03
C ILE A 123 -8.25 1.43 -11.13
N THR A 124 -7.89 1.77 -12.37
CA THR A 124 -8.70 1.55 -13.57
C THR A 124 -7.87 0.93 -14.70
N TYR A 125 -8.47 0.64 -15.84
CA TYR A 125 -7.71 0.27 -17.03
C TYR A 125 -6.67 1.37 -17.37
N PRO A 126 -5.44 1.01 -17.80
CA PRO A 126 -4.94 -0.34 -18.12
C PRO A 126 -4.33 -1.11 -16.92
N ALA A 127 -4.28 -0.53 -15.71
CA ALA A 127 -3.68 -1.19 -14.54
C ALA A 127 -4.48 -2.42 -14.09
N VAL A 128 -5.79 -2.41 -14.31
CA VAL A 128 -6.71 -3.53 -14.08
C VAL A 128 -7.73 -3.60 -15.22
N ARG A 129 -8.41 -4.74 -15.38
CA ARG A 129 -9.54 -4.85 -16.32
C ARG A 129 -10.68 -3.94 -15.87
N THR A 130 -11.50 -3.43 -16.80
CA THR A 130 -12.63 -2.53 -16.46
C THR A 130 -13.56 -3.12 -15.39
N LYS A 131 -13.88 -4.42 -15.48
CA LYS A 131 -14.70 -5.13 -14.48
C LYS A 131 -14.02 -5.30 -13.11
N GLU A 132 -12.77 -4.92 -13.01
CA GLU A 132 -11.96 -4.99 -11.78
C GLU A 132 -11.58 -3.59 -11.27
N ALA A 133 -12.12 -2.53 -11.90
CA ALA A 133 -11.92 -1.15 -11.49
C ALA A 133 -12.36 -0.95 -10.03
N ARG A 134 -11.52 -0.28 -9.25
CA ARG A 134 -11.66 -0.20 -7.79
C ARG A 134 -11.06 1.07 -7.22
N LEU A 135 -11.47 1.43 -6.02
CA LEU A 135 -10.70 2.34 -5.18
C LEU A 135 -9.66 1.52 -4.40
N ARG A 136 -8.46 2.06 -4.22
CA ARG A 136 -7.42 1.48 -3.38
C ARG A 136 -7.25 2.33 -2.14
N VAL A 137 -7.73 1.84 -1.01
CA VAL A 137 -7.56 2.46 0.29
C VAL A 137 -6.34 1.86 0.97
N SER A 138 -5.36 2.69 1.31
CA SER A 138 -4.15 2.29 2.04
C SER A 138 -4.24 2.79 3.48
N VAL A 139 -4.21 1.87 4.43
CA VAL A 139 -4.28 2.19 5.87
C VAL A 139 -2.86 2.40 6.40
N LEU A 140 -2.71 3.41 7.26
CA LEU A 140 -1.45 3.74 7.92
C LEU A 140 -1.60 3.60 9.44
N ALA A 141 -0.48 3.38 10.12
CA ALA A 141 -0.44 3.37 11.59
C ALA A 141 -0.78 4.76 12.18
N SER A 142 -0.49 5.83 11.43
CA SER A 142 -0.78 7.21 11.83
C SER A 142 -2.25 7.61 11.70
N HIS A 143 -3.08 6.83 11.01
CA HIS A 143 -4.51 7.12 10.98
C HIS A 143 -5.14 6.96 12.35
N GLU A 144 -6.07 7.88 12.66
CA GLU A 144 -6.94 7.78 13.82
C GLU A 144 -8.28 7.15 13.41
N ILE A 145 -8.95 6.49 14.35
CA ILE A 145 -10.22 5.79 14.10
C ILE A 145 -11.28 6.74 13.52
N VAL A 146 -11.31 8.00 13.98
CA VAL A 146 -12.23 9.02 13.46
C VAL A 146 -12.05 9.24 11.95
N GLN A 147 -10.80 9.25 11.46
CA GLN A 147 -10.52 9.42 10.02
C GLN A 147 -10.99 8.21 9.21
N LEU A 148 -10.83 7.00 9.75
CA LEU A 148 -11.31 5.78 9.12
C LEU A 148 -12.85 5.76 9.06
N GLU A 149 -13.51 6.22 10.12
CA GLU A 149 -14.99 6.33 10.14
C GLU A 149 -15.51 7.40 9.19
N GLN A 150 -14.80 8.53 9.07
CA GLN A 150 -15.11 9.55 8.07
C GLN A 150 -15.08 8.99 6.63
N LEU A 151 -14.10 8.14 6.31
CA LEU A 151 -14.05 7.45 5.02
C LEU A 151 -15.28 6.56 4.81
N VAL A 152 -15.63 5.72 5.80
CA VAL A 152 -16.77 4.80 5.69
C VAL A 152 -18.07 5.58 5.51
N THR A 153 -18.31 6.60 6.33
CA THR A 153 -19.48 7.49 6.24
C THR A 153 -19.56 8.14 4.87
N ALA A 154 -18.46 8.70 4.37
CA ALA A 154 -18.41 9.32 3.05
C ALA A 154 -18.74 8.33 1.92
N LEU A 155 -18.21 7.10 1.99
CA LEU A 155 -18.51 6.05 1.00
C LEU A 155 -19.99 5.66 1.02
N VAL A 156 -20.59 5.51 2.21
CA VAL A 156 -22.03 5.20 2.36
C VAL A 156 -22.89 6.31 1.74
N GLU A 157 -22.56 7.58 1.99
CA GLU A 157 -23.30 8.70 1.42
C GLU A 157 -23.14 8.78 -0.11
N ILE A 158 -21.91 8.61 -0.62
CA ILE A 158 -21.63 8.65 -2.06
C ILE A 158 -22.37 7.51 -2.76
N ARG A 159 -22.44 6.32 -2.17
CA ARG A 159 -23.15 5.16 -2.74
C ARG A 159 -24.64 5.43 -2.97
N LYS A 160 -25.26 6.34 -2.22
CA LYS A 160 -26.67 6.73 -2.45
C LYS A 160 -26.88 7.47 -3.77
N SER A 161 -25.88 8.24 -4.21
CA SER A 161 -25.94 9.02 -5.47
C SER A 161 -25.22 8.33 -6.63
N ILE A 162 -24.18 7.59 -6.34
CA ILE A 162 -23.36 6.83 -7.32
C ILE A 162 -23.33 5.36 -6.84
N PRO A 163 -24.29 4.52 -7.23
CA PRO A 163 -24.34 3.11 -6.81
C PRO A 163 -23.16 2.30 -7.34
N PHE A 164 -22.48 1.57 -6.46
CA PHE A 164 -21.34 0.68 -6.78
C PHE A 164 -21.24 -0.48 -5.80
#